data_f3f16fc5c0ac74ec360626599bbca720
#
_entry.id   f3f16fc5c0ac74ec360626599bbca720
#
_cell.length_a   1.000
_cell.length_b   1.000
_cell.length_c   1.000
_cell.angle_alpha   90.00
_cell.angle_beta   90.00
_cell.angle_gamma   90.00
#
_symmetry.space_group_name_H-M   'P 1'
#
loop_
_entity.id
_entity.type
_entity.pdbx_description
1 polymer ?
#
loop_
_entity_poly.entity_id
_entity_poly.type
_entity_poly.pdbx_seq_one_letter_code
_entity_poly.pdbx_strand_id
1 'polypeptide(L)'
;TISTETTSTPIINSPRLSVDRVFSLQGFGTVVTGTLLDGTFQVGEEIEVLPKKIIARIRGIQTHNKKITLAQAGSRTAINLGGIDKVEINRGDVIAKPGHLVPTRRLDATVRLLEHKGISLKHDDHVRFFIGSAQRNARIRLLGKGVLAEGEEGFLQIETDESISAKNGDHFIIRKASPSITLGGGIVLDVHPQGRYKLTDEKKIEGLHLKLLGDPNKLILDQLTTASSAAKL
;
A
#
# COMPACT_ATOMS: atom_id res chain seq x y z
N THR A 1 38.20 6.99 9.62
CA THR A 1 36.92 7.72 9.64
C THR A 1 36.37 7.70 8.23
N ILE A 2 35.47 6.80 7.95
CA ILE A 2 34.77 6.71 6.65
C ILE A 2 33.44 7.41 6.88
N SER A 3 33.31 8.62 6.35
CA SER A 3 32.03 9.34 6.29
C SER A 3 31.20 8.73 5.17
N THR A 4 30.18 7.95 5.52
CA THR A 4 29.15 7.54 4.58
C THR A 4 28.21 8.72 4.36
N GLU A 5 28.40 9.43 3.25
CA GLU A 5 27.39 10.36 2.74
C GLU A 5 26.17 9.57 2.32
N THR A 6 25.15 9.61 3.14
CA THR A 6 23.82 9.13 2.79
C THR A 6 23.22 10.12 1.80
N THR A 7 23.25 9.80 0.51
CA THR A 7 22.50 10.55 -0.51
C THR A 7 21.03 10.47 -0.18
N SER A 8 20.51 11.53 0.47
CA SER A 8 19.09 11.69 0.73
C SER A 8 18.36 11.90 -0.60
N THR A 9 17.71 10.85 -1.09
CA THR A 9 16.66 10.98 -2.10
C THR A 9 15.70 12.09 -1.64
N PRO A 10 15.26 13.02 -2.50
CA PRO A 10 14.35 14.07 -2.08
C PRO A 10 13.11 13.41 -1.49
N ILE A 11 12.86 13.65 -0.21
CA ILE A 11 11.66 13.20 0.49
C ILE A 11 10.52 13.98 -0.16
N ILE A 12 9.87 13.38 -1.14
CA ILE A 12 8.58 13.87 -1.63
C ILE A 12 7.68 13.79 -0.40
N ASN A 13 7.35 14.96 0.15
CA ASN A 13 6.54 15.08 1.36
C ASN A 13 5.10 14.65 1.03
N SER A 14 4.88 13.36 0.91
CA SER A 14 3.60 12.70 0.65
C SER A 14 3.16 11.96 1.90
N PRO A 15 2.67 12.69 2.92
CA PRO A 15 2.30 12.08 4.18
C PRO A 15 1.15 11.11 3.98
N ARG A 16 1.22 10.00 4.73
CA ARG A 16 0.24 8.93 4.70
C ARG A 16 0.09 8.33 6.08
N LEU A 17 -1.14 8.37 6.62
CA LEU A 17 -1.49 7.71 7.87
C LEU A 17 -2.48 6.60 7.59
N SER A 18 -2.11 5.37 7.97
CA SER A 18 -3.00 4.20 7.87
C SER A 18 -3.87 4.13 9.11
N VAL A 19 -5.19 4.34 8.94
CA VAL A 19 -6.17 4.43 10.04
C VAL A 19 -6.43 3.07 10.66
N ASP A 20 -6.13 2.91 11.94
CA ASP A 20 -6.39 1.68 12.69
C ASP A 20 -7.61 1.76 13.62
N ARG A 21 -7.98 2.97 14.08
CA ARG A 21 -9.17 3.22 14.91
C ARG A 21 -9.79 4.55 14.55
N VAL A 22 -11.12 4.61 14.69
CA VAL A 22 -11.94 5.82 14.54
C VAL A 22 -12.87 5.91 15.74
N PHE A 23 -12.93 7.06 16.36
CA PHE A 23 -13.85 7.34 17.47
C PHE A 23 -14.30 8.80 17.50
N SER A 24 -15.44 9.06 18.10
CA SER A 24 -15.92 10.42 18.38
C SER A 24 -15.62 10.77 19.82
N LEU A 25 -15.11 11.96 20.04
CA LEU A 25 -14.97 12.56 21.37
C LEU A 25 -15.95 13.73 21.52
N GLN A 26 -16.70 13.71 22.61
CA GLN A 26 -17.66 14.79 22.90
C GLN A 26 -16.92 16.14 22.94
N GLY A 27 -17.40 17.11 22.18
CA GLY A 27 -16.79 18.45 22.05
C GLY A 27 -15.60 18.54 21.10
N PHE A 28 -15.01 17.41 20.67
CA PHE A 28 -13.85 17.39 19.76
C PHE A 28 -14.18 16.89 18.35
N GLY A 29 -15.26 16.12 18.19
CA GLY A 29 -15.63 15.53 16.90
C GLY A 29 -14.91 14.22 16.59
N THR A 30 -14.62 14.00 15.33
CA THR A 30 -14.03 12.75 14.82
C THR A 30 -12.52 12.70 15.03
N VAL A 31 -12.05 11.65 15.69
CA VAL A 31 -10.63 11.40 15.91
C VAL A 31 -10.25 10.05 15.29
N VAL A 32 -9.18 10.03 14.55
CA VAL A 32 -8.57 8.82 13.98
C VAL A 32 -7.22 8.57 14.62
N THR A 33 -6.84 7.31 14.75
CA THR A 33 -5.48 6.92 15.12
C THR A 33 -4.89 6.01 14.07
N GLY A 34 -3.58 6.06 13.96
CA GLY A 34 -2.84 5.24 13.01
C GLY A 34 -1.35 5.47 13.08
N THR A 35 -0.61 4.77 12.24
CA THR A 35 0.81 5.01 12.05
C THR A 35 0.99 5.97 10.87
N LEU A 36 1.70 7.06 11.09
CA LEU A 36 2.15 7.95 10.02
C LEU A 36 3.33 7.27 9.33
N LEU A 37 3.08 6.77 8.12
CA LEU A 37 4.04 5.94 7.38
C LEU A 37 5.10 6.79 6.66
N ASP A 38 4.65 7.91 6.08
CA ASP A 38 5.49 8.80 5.26
C ASP A 38 5.21 10.25 5.60
N GLY A 39 6.18 11.13 5.34
CA GLY A 39 6.05 12.59 5.37
C GLY A 39 5.66 13.18 6.72
N THR A 40 5.00 14.32 6.67
CA THR A 40 4.58 15.08 7.85
C THR A 40 3.16 15.63 7.69
N PHE A 41 2.39 15.66 8.79
CA PHE A 41 1.12 16.37 8.88
C PHE A 41 1.21 17.53 9.87
N GLN A 42 0.61 18.66 9.52
CA GLN A 42 0.53 19.85 10.35
C GLN A 42 -0.92 20.20 10.70
N VAL A 43 -1.14 20.75 11.88
CA VAL A 43 -2.45 21.28 12.29
C VAL A 43 -2.87 22.39 11.33
N GLY A 44 -4.12 22.36 10.88
CA GLY A 44 -4.70 23.28 9.90
C GLY A 44 -4.63 22.81 8.45
N GLU A 45 -3.82 21.79 8.14
CA GLU A 45 -3.75 21.24 6.78
C GLU A 45 -5.07 20.58 6.36
N GLU A 46 -5.34 20.65 5.06
CA GLU A 46 -6.38 19.89 4.39
C GLU A 46 -5.86 18.50 4.01
N ILE A 47 -6.68 17.50 4.24
CA ILE A 47 -6.37 16.10 3.96
C ILE A 47 -7.50 15.43 3.19
N GLU A 48 -7.19 14.30 2.59
CA GLU A 48 -8.14 13.44 1.91
C GLU A 48 -8.18 12.06 2.59
N VAL A 49 -9.39 11.59 2.89
CA VAL A 49 -9.65 10.24 3.43
C VAL A 49 -9.94 9.31 2.25
N LEU A 50 -9.05 8.37 2.03
CA LEU A 50 -9.09 7.41 0.92
C LEU A 50 -9.57 6.03 1.40
N PRO A 51 -10.25 5.25 0.58
CA PRO A 51 -10.48 5.43 -0.86
C PRO A 51 -11.68 6.33 -1.23
N LYS A 52 -12.47 6.80 -0.27
CA LYS A 52 -13.72 7.55 -0.51
C LYS A 52 -13.51 8.97 -1.04
N LYS A 53 -12.28 9.50 -0.97
CA LYS A 53 -11.89 10.86 -1.41
C LYS A 53 -12.63 11.97 -0.67
N ILE A 54 -12.87 11.80 0.62
CA ILE A 54 -13.54 12.80 1.46
C ILE A 54 -12.48 13.79 1.96
N ILE A 55 -12.73 15.07 1.73
CA ILE A 55 -11.86 16.15 2.20
C ILE A 55 -12.22 16.50 3.64
N ALA A 56 -11.20 16.64 4.47
CA ALA A 56 -11.33 17.06 5.86
C ALA A 56 -10.15 17.95 6.27
N ARG A 57 -10.24 18.60 7.42
CA ARG A 57 -9.18 19.47 7.94
C ARG A 57 -8.64 18.95 9.27
N ILE A 58 -7.35 18.98 9.45
CA ILE A 58 -6.68 18.64 10.71
C ILE A 58 -6.93 19.76 11.73
N ARG A 59 -7.69 19.48 12.78
CA ARG A 59 -7.94 20.41 13.89
C ARG A 59 -6.95 20.28 15.03
N GLY A 60 -6.34 19.12 15.17
CA GLY A 60 -5.34 18.86 16.21
C GLY A 60 -4.64 17.53 16.00
N ILE A 61 -3.44 17.43 16.52
CA ILE A 61 -2.60 16.25 16.43
C ILE A 61 -2.08 15.90 17.81
N GLN A 62 -2.00 14.59 18.12
CA GLN A 62 -1.40 14.07 19.34
C GLN A 62 -0.50 12.89 19.03
N THR A 63 0.62 12.84 19.72
CA THR A 63 1.55 11.71 19.74
C THR A 63 1.96 11.45 21.19
N HIS A 64 1.92 10.19 21.63
CA HIS A 64 2.21 9.79 23.02
C HIS A 64 1.44 10.63 24.06
N ASN A 65 0.15 10.86 23.84
CA ASN A 65 -0.75 11.70 24.67
C ASN A 65 -0.33 13.18 24.81
N LYS A 66 0.61 13.67 24.00
CA LYS A 66 1.00 15.07 23.95
C LYS A 66 0.45 15.75 22.70
N LYS A 67 -0.15 16.91 22.86
CA LYS A 67 -0.56 17.77 21.73
C LYS A 67 0.68 18.29 21.03
N ILE A 68 0.69 18.20 19.71
CA ILE A 68 1.75 18.70 18.84
C ILE A 68 1.14 19.41 17.64
N THR A 69 1.91 20.29 17.01
CA THR A 69 1.49 21.02 15.81
C THR A 69 1.93 20.30 14.53
N LEU A 70 2.99 19.49 14.60
CA LEU A 70 3.59 18.77 13.48
C LEU A 70 3.85 17.32 13.86
N ALA A 71 3.29 16.36 13.12
CA ALA A 71 3.60 14.95 13.24
C ALA A 71 4.59 14.52 12.14
N GLN A 72 5.49 13.58 12.48
CA GLN A 72 6.50 13.04 11.57
C GLN A 72 6.29 11.54 11.36
N ALA A 73 6.75 11.04 10.20
CA ALA A 73 6.73 9.62 9.87
C ALA A 73 7.39 8.75 10.96
N GLY A 74 6.93 7.49 11.05
CA GLY A 74 7.38 6.52 12.06
C GLY A 74 6.66 6.63 13.40
N SER A 75 5.78 7.63 13.59
CA SER A 75 5.05 7.83 14.84
C SER A 75 3.61 7.29 14.80
N ARG A 76 3.15 6.76 15.94
CA ARG A 76 1.73 6.52 16.16
C ARG A 76 1.06 7.83 16.53
N THR A 77 0.11 8.24 15.69
CA THR A 77 -0.47 9.59 15.73
C THR A 77 -1.99 9.52 15.84
N ALA A 78 -2.56 10.37 16.68
CA ALA A 78 -3.98 10.65 16.73
C ALA A 78 -4.25 12.01 16.06
N ILE A 79 -5.19 12.04 15.11
CA ILE A 79 -5.57 13.24 14.37
C ILE A 79 -7.03 13.52 14.61
N ASN A 80 -7.32 14.72 15.10
CA ASN A 80 -8.69 15.27 15.18
C ASN A 80 -9.02 15.88 13.83
N LEU A 81 -10.11 15.43 13.22
CA LEU A 81 -10.59 15.85 11.92
C LEU A 81 -11.84 16.72 12.04
N GLY A 82 -11.87 17.79 11.28
CA GLY A 82 -13.05 18.64 11.12
C GLY A 82 -13.69 18.46 9.77
N GLY A 83 -15.03 18.56 9.73
CA GLY A 83 -15.79 18.47 8.48
C GLY A 83 -16.07 17.03 8.00
N ILE A 84 -15.90 16.03 8.89
CA ILE A 84 -16.18 14.63 8.57
C ILE A 84 -16.73 13.89 9.79
N ASP A 85 -17.71 13.03 9.59
CA ASP A 85 -18.29 12.21 10.63
C ASP A 85 -17.57 10.86 10.77
N LYS A 86 -17.59 10.31 12.00
CA LYS A 86 -16.98 9.02 12.31
C LYS A 86 -17.45 7.90 11.38
N VAL A 87 -18.72 7.88 11.00
CA VAL A 87 -19.32 6.83 10.15
C VAL A 87 -18.78 6.82 8.72
N GLU A 88 -18.14 7.90 8.30
CA GLU A 88 -17.56 8.04 6.97
C GLU A 88 -16.15 7.44 6.88
N ILE A 89 -15.50 7.18 8.02
CA ILE A 89 -14.13 6.66 8.09
C ILE A 89 -14.14 5.25 8.64
N ASN A 90 -13.40 4.35 8.01
CA ASN A 90 -13.26 2.97 8.42
C ASN A 90 -11.81 2.65 8.80
N ARG A 91 -11.63 1.60 9.61
CA ARG A 91 -10.31 0.98 9.75
C ARG A 91 -9.84 0.49 8.38
N GLY A 92 -8.59 0.80 8.04
CA GLY A 92 -8.01 0.48 6.74
C GLY A 92 -8.06 1.62 5.73
N ASP A 93 -8.81 2.69 6.03
CA ASP A 93 -8.73 3.92 5.24
C ASP A 93 -7.34 4.57 5.43
N VAL A 94 -6.96 5.39 4.47
CA VAL A 94 -5.68 6.11 4.50
C VAL A 94 -5.95 7.60 4.44
N ILE A 95 -5.32 8.35 5.34
CA ILE A 95 -5.29 9.81 5.28
C ILE A 95 -4.03 10.22 4.53
N ALA A 96 -4.21 11.07 3.53
CA ALA A 96 -3.13 11.61 2.70
C ALA A 96 -3.39 13.09 2.36
N LYS A 97 -2.44 13.77 1.74
CA LYS A 97 -2.71 15.07 1.10
C LYS A 97 -3.61 14.87 -0.11
N PRO A 98 -4.52 15.82 -0.41
CA PRO A 98 -5.43 15.72 -1.55
C PRO A 98 -4.68 15.46 -2.86
N GLY A 99 -5.14 14.47 -3.62
CA GLY A 99 -4.59 14.10 -4.92
C GLY A 99 -3.23 13.37 -4.92
N HIS A 100 -2.63 13.09 -3.75
CA HIS A 100 -1.31 12.43 -3.68
C HIS A 100 -1.35 10.92 -3.83
N LEU A 101 -2.49 10.29 -3.58
CA LEU A 101 -2.68 8.85 -3.74
C LEU A 101 -3.93 8.57 -4.57
N VAL A 102 -3.82 7.61 -5.45
CA VAL A 102 -4.96 7.13 -6.25
C VAL A 102 -5.34 5.75 -5.73
N PRO A 103 -6.58 5.55 -5.25
CA PRO A 103 -7.05 4.23 -4.85
C PRO A 103 -7.03 3.24 -6.01
N THR A 104 -6.72 1.99 -5.71
CA THR A 104 -6.66 0.91 -6.69
C THR A 104 -7.36 -0.35 -6.18
N ARG A 105 -7.77 -1.22 -7.10
CA ARG A 105 -8.25 -2.59 -6.80
C ARG A 105 -7.29 -3.65 -7.33
N ARG A 106 -6.16 -3.24 -7.90
CA ARG A 106 -5.19 -4.15 -8.50
C ARG A 106 -3.77 -3.67 -8.22
N LEU A 107 -2.93 -4.62 -7.82
CA LEU A 107 -1.52 -4.40 -7.51
C LEU A 107 -0.69 -5.50 -8.16
N ASP A 108 0.52 -5.15 -8.62
CA ASP A 108 1.56 -6.13 -8.90
C ASP A 108 2.55 -6.16 -7.74
N ALA A 109 3.02 -7.34 -7.37
CA ALA A 109 3.86 -7.52 -6.19
C ALA A 109 4.78 -8.74 -6.31
N THR A 110 5.81 -8.77 -5.46
CA THR A 110 6.49 -10.02 -5.11
C THR A 110 5.78 -10.69 -3.95
N VAL A 111 5.95 -11.99 -3.83
CA VAL A 111 5.52 -12.76 -2.65
C VAL A 111 6.58 -13.79 -2.31
N ARG A 112 6.81 -13.99 -1.01
CA ARG A 112 7.52 -15.16 -0.47
C ARG A 112 6.58 -15.93 0.43
N LEU A 113 6.42 -17.22 0.18
CA LEU A 113 5.65 -18.11 1.05
C LEU A 113 6.49 -18.52 2.26
N LEU A 114 5.80 -18.77 3.37
CA LEU A 114 6.46 -19.27 4.56
C LEU A 114 6.98 -20.70 4.34
N GLU A 115 8.09 -21.03 4.99
CA GLU A 115 8.66 -22.37 5.04
C GLU A 115 7.89 -23.23 6.06
N HIS A 116 6.66 -23.59 5.74
CA HIS A 116 5.80 -24.38 6.62
C HIS A 116 5.06 -25.45 5.83
N LYS A 117 5.20 -26.71 6.26
CA LYS A 117 4.62 -27.88 5.58
C LYS A 117 3.13 -27.70 5.25
N GLY A 118 2.79 -27.91 4.00
CA GLY A 118 1.43 -27.85 3.51
C GLY A 118 0.95 -26.46 3.07
N ILE A 119 1.83 -25.43 3.10
CA ILE A 119 1.55 -24.14 2.51
C ILE A 119 1.79 -24.20 1.01
N SER A 120 0.83 -23.75 0.24
CA SER A 120 0.93 -23.51 -1.20
C SER A 120 -0.01 -22.40 -1.60
N LEU A 121 0.31 -21.72 -2.70
CA LEU A 121 -0.53 -20.69 -3.31
C LEU A 121 -0.69 -21.01 -4.77
N LYS A 122 -1.94 -21.10 -5.23
CA LYS A 122 -2.29 -21.44 -6.62
C LYS A 122 -2.75 -20.20 -7.36
N HIS A 123 -2.58 -20.21 -8.68
CA HIS A 123 -3.21 -19.24 -9.54
C HIS A 123 -4.72 -19.23 -9.32
N ASP A 124 -5.33 -18.06 -9.20
CA ASP A 124 -6.75 -17.82 -8.91
C ASP A 124 -7.20 -18.13 -7.47
N ASP A 125 -6.30 -18.43 -6.55
CA ASP A 125 -6.66 -18.59 -5.14
C ASP A 125 -7.26 -17.30 -4.55
N HIS A 126 -8.21 -17.49 -3.64
CA HIS A 126 -8.81 -16.42 -2.85
C HIS A 126 -8.19 -16.39 -1.45
N VAL A 127 -7.71 -15.22 -1.08
CA VAL A 127 -6.98 -15.00 0.18
C VAL A 127 -7.52 -13.79 0.93
N ARG A 128 -7.19 -13.69 2.22
CA ARG A 128 -7.27 -12.44 2.95
C ARG A 128 -5.95 -11.69 2.78
N PHE A 129 -6.05 -10.50 2.24
CA PHE A 129 -4.95 -9.59 1.96
C PHE A 129 -4.90 -8.49 3.01
N PHE A 130 -3.72 -8.24 3.58
CA PHE A 130 -3.48 -7.24 4.63
C PHE A 130 -2.39 -6.29 4.16
N ILE A 131 -2.68 -5.00 4.17
CA ILE A 131 -1.73 -3.94 3.84
C ILE A 131 -1.97 -2.74 4.77
N GLY A 132 -0.93 -2.28 5.46
CA GLY A 132 -1.10 -1.29 6.54
C GLY A 132 -2.12 -1.78 7.58
N SER A 133 -3.19 -1.05 7.79
CA SER A 133 -4.33 -1.43 8.66
C SER A 133 -5.51 -2.03 7.90
N ALA A 134 -5.46 -2.04 6.57
CA ALA A 134 -6.52 -2.57 5.72
C ALA A 134 -6.50 -4.09 5.66
N GLN A 135 -7.71 -4.67 5.62
CA GLN A 135 -7.95 -6.07 5.32
C GLN A 135 -8.99 -6.15 4.21
N ARG A 136 -8.69 -6.92 3.14
CA ARG A 136 -9.58 -7.13 2.00
C ARG A 136 -9.58 -8.59 1.60
N ASN A 137 -10.64 -9.06 0.95
CA ASN A 137 -10.58 -10.30 0.21
C ASN A 137 -9.90 -10.01 -1.13
N ALA A 138 -9.07 -10.92 -1.57
CA ALA A 138 -8.33 -10.75 -2.80
C ALA A 138 -8.23 -12.05 -3.58
N ARG A 139 -8.24 -11.93 -4.89
CA ARG A 139 -7.92 -13.00 -5.84
C ARG A 139 -6.46 -12.85 -6.26
N ILE A 140 -5.73 -13.94 -6.25
CA ILE A 140 -4.31 -13.98 -6.60
C ILE A 140 -4.13 -14.50 -8.02
N ARG A 141 -3.40 -13.76 -8.83
CA ARG A 141 -2.96 -14.19 -10.14
C ARG A 141 -1.44 -14.35 -10.14
N LEU A 142 -0.98 -15.58 -10.06
CA LEU A 142 0.45 -15.88 -10.15
C LEU A 142 0.97 -15.60 -11.57
N LEU A 143 2.22 -15.18 -11.66
CA LEU A 143 2.94 -14.94 -12.91
C LEU A 143 4.14 -15.89 -12.99
N GLY A 144 4.35 -16.48 -14.16
CA GLY A 144 5.43 -17.43 -14.45
C GLY A 144 5.16 -18.87 -14.01
N LYS A 145 4.53 -19.08 -12.87
CA LYS A 145 4.17 -20.41 -12.32
C LYS A 145 2.70 -20.48 -11.97
N GLY A 146 2.07 -21.64 -12.15
CA GLY A 146 0.69 -21.88 -11.73
C GLY A 146 0.52 -22.16 -10.23
N VAL A 147 1.60 -22.53 -9.56
CA VAL A 147 1.62 -22.86 -8.13
C VAL A 147 2.96 -22.43 -7.54
N LEU A 148 2.92 -21.82 -6.37
CA LEU A 148 4.09 -21.62 -5.50
C LEU A 148 3.98 -22.57 -4.31
N ALA A 149 5.07 -23.27 -4.01
CA ALA A 149 5.20 -24.14 -2.85
C ALA A 149 5.78 -23.36 -1.63
N GLU A 150 5.84 -24.05 -0.49
CA GLU A 150 6.45 -23.51 0.74
C GLU A 150 7.88 -23.00 0.48
N GLY A 151 8.22 -21.83 1.04
CA GLY A 151 9.52 -21.18 0.89
C GLY A 151 9.78 -20.53 -0.46
N GLU A 152 8.96 -20.79 -1.48
CA GLU A 152 9.16 -20.22 -2.81
C GLU A 152 8.81 -18.75 -2.88
N GLU A 153 9.49 -18.05 -3.78
CA GLU A 153 9.23 -16.67 -4.17
C GLU A 153 8.65 -16.60 -5.58
N GLY A 154 7.86 -15.57 -5.84
CA GLY A 154 7.31 -15.33 -7.17
C GLY A 154 6.66 -13.96 -7.31
N PHE A 155 6.21 -13.69 -8.53
CA PHE A 155 5.42 -12.50 -8.83
C PHE A 155 3.95 -12.83 -8.89
N LEU A 156 3.14 -11.89 -8.47
CA LEU A 156 1.70 -12.01 -8.54
C LEU A 156 1.02 -10.66 -8.77
N GLN A 157 -0.16 -10.74 -9.32
CA GLN A 157 -1.12 -9.64 -9.34
C GLN A 157 -2.20 -9.93 -8.32
N ILE A 158 -2.51 -8.96 -7.47
CA ILE A 158 -3.53 -9.00 -6.43
C ILE A 158 -4.74 -8.20 -6.90
N GLU A 159 -5.91 -8.82 -6.98
CA GLU A 159 -7.18 -8.15 -7.27
C GLU A 159 -8.05 -8.15 -6.01
N THR A 160 -8.30 -6.97 -5.43
CA THR A 160 -9.10 -6.81 -4.21
C THR A 160 -10.58 -6.58 -4.51
N ASP A 161 -11.45 -7.01 -3.60
CA ASP A 161 -12.90 -6.81 -3.66
C ASP A 161 -13.31 -5.34 -3.54
N GLU A 162 -12.56 -4.55 -2.75
CA GLU A 162 -12.76 -3.12 -2.57
C GLU A 162 -11.45 -2.37 -2.84
N SER A 163 -11.58 -1.07 -3.14
CA SER A 163 -10.41 -0.20 -3.36
C SER A 163 -9.56 -0.07 -2.11
N ILE A 164 -8.26 0.00 -2.31
CA ILE A 164 -7.24 0.24 -1.29
C ILE A 164 -6.35 1.39 -1.72
N SER A 165 -5.66 2.00 -0.77
CA SER A 165 -4.68 3.07 -1.01
C SER A 165 -3.32 2.59 -0.56
N ALA A 166 -2.43 2.35 -1.52
CA ALA A 166 -1.11 1.80 -1.32
C ALA A 166 -0.06 2.56 -2.15
N LYS A 167 1.21 2.32 -1.87
CA LYS A 167 2.36 2.81 -2.66
C LYS A 167 3.27 1.65 -3.04
N ASN A 168 4.05 1.87 -4.08
CA ASN A 168 5.16 0.98 -4.40
C ASN A 168 6.12 0.92 -3.21
N GLY A 169 6.59 -0.27 -2.86
CA GLY A 169 7.39 -0.54 -1.68
C GLY A 169 6.59 -0.89 -0.42
N ASP A 170 5.27 -0.78 -0.42
CA ASP A 170 4.47 -1.21 0.73
C ASP A 170 4.54 -2.72 0.94
N HIS A 171 4.69 -3.11 2.21
CA HIS A 171 4.66 -4.52 2.61
C HIS A 171 3.24 -4.99 2.84
N PHE A 172 2.99 -6.25 2.49
CA PHE A 172 1.69 -6.89 2.70
C PHE A 172 1.85 -8.32 3.24
N ILE A 173 0.75 -8.85 3.76
CA ILE A 173 0.63 -10.24 4.21
C ILE A 173 -0.60 -10.85 3.54
N ILE A 174 -0.50 -12.13 3.16
CA ILE A 174 -1.62 -12.94 2.69
C ILE A 174 -1.89 -14.10 3.64
N ARG A 175 -3.18 -14.35 3.86
CA ARG A 175 -3.64 -15.44 4.72
C ARG A 175 -4.73 -16.23 4.01
N LYS A 176 -4.76 -17.53 4.24
CA LYS A 176 -5.90 -18.37 3.87
C LYS A 176 -7.11 -17.98 4.71
N ALA A 177 -8.30 -18.00 4.12
CA ALA A 177 -9.52 -17.60 4.82
C ALA A 177 -9.96 -18.64 5.85
N SER A 178 -9.91 -19.93 5.48
CA SER A 178 -10.32 -21.04 6.34
C SER A 178 -9.50 -22.31 6.03
N PRO A 179 -8.79 -22.90 7.02
CA PRO A 179 -8.46 -22.29 8.31
C PRO A 179 -7.60 -21.05 8.16
N SER A 180 -7.65 -20.13 9.13
CA SER A 180 -6.90 -18.86 9.05
C SER A 180 -5.40 -19.08 9.27
N ILE A 181 -4.67 -19.36 8.19
CA ILE A 181 -3.22 -19.60 8.19
C ILE A 181 -2.54 -18.50 7.40
N THR A 182 -1.44 -17.96 7.93
CA THR A 182 -0.59 -17.03 7.17
C THR A 182 0.16 -17.83 6.10
N LEU A 183 -0.02 -17.43 4.84
CA LEU A 183 0.64 -18.07 3.70
C LEU A 183 2.02 -17.47 3.43
N GLY A 184 2.13 -16.15 3.55
CA GLY A 184 3.34 -15.42 3.23
C GLY A 184 3.09 -13.93 3.18
N GLY A 185 4.01 -13.22 2.57
CA GLY A 185 3.93 -11.78 2.36
C GLY A 185 4.92 -11.32 1.30
N GLY A 186 4.91 -10.02 1.02
CA GLY A 186 5.76 -9.47 -0.01
C GLY A 186 5.74 -7.96 -0.07
N ILE A 187 6.18 -7.43 -1.21
CA ILE A 187 6.32 -6.00 -1.45
C ILE A 187 5.57 -5.63 -2.73
N VAL A 188 4.81 -4.54 -2.66
CA VAL A 188 4.10 -3.96 -3.81
C VAL A 188 5.10 -3.33 -4.77
N LEU A 189 5.07 -3.74 -6.03
CA LEU A 189 5.93 -3.23 -7.11
C LEU A 189 5.23 -2.20 -8.00
N ASP A 190 3.92 -2.36 -8.19
CA ASP A 190 3.11 -1.45 -9.01
C ASP A 190 1.69 -1.35 -8.46
N VAL A 191 1.27 -0.13 -8.13
CA VAL A 191 -0.09 0.15 -7.61
C VAL A 191 -1.11 0.43 -8.72
N HIS A 192 -0.68 0.59 -9.97
CA HIS A 192 -1.55 0.88 -11.12
C HIS A 192 -1.16 0.05 -12.36
N PRO A 193 -1.13 -1.29 -12.25
CA PRO A 193 -0.76 -2.14 -13.37
C PRO A 193 -1.76 -2.01 -14.53
N GLN A 194 -1.23 -1.99 -15.75
CA GLN A 194 -2.02 -1.87 -16.97
C GLN A 194 -2.68 -3.22 -17.32
N GLY A 195 -3.88 -3.44 -16.79
CA GLY A 195 -4.68 -4.59 -17.15
C GLY A 195 -4.38 -5.88 -16.36
N ARG A 196 -4.94 -6.98 -16.84
CA ARG A 196 -4.71 -8.34 -16.35
C ARG A 196 -3.69 -9.04 -17.22
N TYR A 197 -2.76 -9.74 -16.57
CA TYR A 197 -1.71 -10.46 -17.28
C TYR A 197 -2.02 -11.94 -17.38
N LYS A 198 -1.51 -12.57 -18.44
CA LYS A 198 -1.49 -14.01 -18.57
C LYS A 198 -0.43 -14.62 -17.67
N LEU A 199 -0.63 -15.86 -17.24
CA LEU A 199 0.32 -16.60 -16.40
C LEU A 199 1.75 -16.59 -16.98
N THR A 200 1.86 -16.67 -18.31
CA THR A 200 3.12 -16.81 -19.07
C THR A 200 3.53 -15.50 -19.75
N ASP A 201 3.20 -14.34 -19.19
CA ASP A 201 3.58 -13.04 -19.75
C ASP A 201 5.03 -12.70 -19.40
N GLU A 202 5.98 -13.22 -20.20
CA GLU A 202 7.42 -13.07 -19.96
C GLU A 202 7.86 -11.61 -19.92
N LYS A 203 7.37 -10.76 -20.83
CA LYS A 203 7.71 -9.33 -20.85
C LYS A 203 7.31 -8.64 -19.54
N LYS A 204 6.16 -9.02 -18.99
CA LYS A 204 5.70 -8.45 -17.73
C LYS A 204 6.53 -8.92 -16.55
N ILE A 205 6.90 -10.19 -16.55
CA ILE A 205 7.75 -10.77 -15.51
C ILE A 205 9.13 -10.06 -15.51
N GLU A 206 9.70 -9.84 -16.69
CA GLU A 206 10.96 -9.09 -16.84
C GLU A 206 10.83 -7.65 -16.32
N GLY A 207 9.76 -6.94 -16.67
CA GLY A 207 9.49 -5.59 -16.15
C GLY A 207 9.34 -5.56 -14.63
N LEU A 208 8.73 -6.59 -14.02
CA LEU A 208 8.62 -6.70 -12.56
C LEU A 208 9.98 -7.00 -11.90
N HIS A 209 10.84 -7.80 -12.52
CA HIS A 209 12.21 -7.99 -12.06
C HIS A 209 13.00 -6.69 -12.06
N LEU A 210 12.86 -5.85 -13.11
CA LEU A 210 13.51 -4.54 -13.16
C LEU A 210 13.02 -3.61 -12.04
N LYS A 211 11.72 -3.62 -11.76
CA LYS A 211 11.13 -2.85 -10.65
C LYS A 211 11.65 -3.32 -9.29
N LEU A 212 11.82 -4.62 -9.11
CA LEU A 212 12.35 -5.20 -7.87
C LEU A 212 13.81 -4.81 -7.64
N LEU A 213 14.62 -4.78 -8.70
CA LEU A 213 16.04 -4.43 -8.63
C LEU A 213 16.26 -2.93 -8.37
N GLY A 214 15.22 -2.09 -8.57
CA GLY A 214 15.29 -0.67 -8.29
C GLY A 214 16.24 0.13 -9.18
N ASP A 215 16.58 -0.38 -10.38
CA ASP A 215 17.47 0.30 -11.34
C ASP A 215 16.69 1.39 -12.12
N PRO A 216 16.89 2.70 -11.80
CA PRO A 216 16.12 3.78 -12.41
C PRO A 216 16.30 3.87 -13.93
N ASN A 217 17.49 3.58 -14.43
CA ASN A 217 17.79 3.72 -15.86
C ASN A 217 17.07 2.65 -16.69
N LYS A 218 17.03 1.41 -16.17
CA LYS A 218 16.30 0.32 -16.80
C LYS A 218 14.79 0.49 -16.73
N LEU A 219 14.27 1.06 -15.61
CA LEU A 219 12.84 1.38 -15.47
C LEU A 219 12.38 2.42 -16.49
N ILE A 220 13.19 3.46 -16.75
CA ILE A 220 12.88 4.49 -17.76
C ILE A 220 12.87 3.88 -19.17
N LEU A 221 13.83 3.01 -19.50
CA LEU A 221 13.89 2.32 -20.79
C LEU A 221 12.67 1.40 -21.00
N ASP A 222 12.25 0.65 -20.00
CA ASP A 222 11.06 -0.21 -20.04
C ASP A 222 9.78 0.61 -20.27
N GLN A 223 9.64 1.74 -19.59
CA GLN A 223 8.49 2.65 -19.79
C GLN A 223 8.46 3.26 -21.21
N LEU A 224 9.59 3.65 -21.75
CA LEU A 224 9.70 4.21 -23.10
C LEU A 224 9.39 3.18 -24.18
N THR A 225 9.85 1.95 -24.03
CA THR A 225 9.55 0.84 -24.96
C THR A 225 8.08 0.45 -24.92
N THR A 226 7.48 0.43 -23.75
CA THR A 226 6.04 0.13 -23.56
C THR A 226 5.16 1.24 -24.15
N ALA A 227 5.50 2.50 -23.94
CA ALA A 227 4.77 3.66 -24.51
C ALA A 227 4.88 3.70 -26.04
N SER A 228 6.06 3.41 -26.60
CA SER A 228 6.28 3.33 -28.04
C SER A 228 5.51 2.19 -28.71
N SER A 229 5.29 1.09 -28.01
CA SER A 229 4.49 -0.07 -28.46
C SER A 229 2.99 0.24 -28.45
N ALA A 230 2.51 1.03 -27.48
CA ALA A 230 1.10 1.45 -27.37
C ALA A 230 0.73 2.55 -28.40
N ALA A 231 1.68 3.34 -28.88
CA ALA A 231 1.46 4.39 -29.88
C ALA A 231 1.41 3.87 -31.34
N LYS A 232 1.64 2.56 -31.55
CA LYS A 232 1.61 1.91 -32.89
C LYS A 232 0.36 1.08 -33.14
N LEU A 233 -0.64 1.15 -32.26
CA LEU A 233 -2.00 0.56 -32.40
C LEU A 233 -3.04 1.66 -32.51
#